data_3c60ea802ade9371bc3ce32d4e4627a0
#
_entry.id   3c60ea802ade9371bc3ce32d4e4627a0
#
_cell.length_a   1.000
_cell.length_b   1.000
_cell.length_c   1.000
_cell.angle_alpha   90.00
_cell.angle_beta   90.00
_cell.angle_gamma   90.00
#
_symmetry.space_group_name_H-M   'P 1'
#
loop_
_entity.id
_entity.type
_entity.pdbx_description
1 polymer ?
#
loop_
_entity_poly.entity_id
_entity_poly.type
_entity_poly.pdbx_seq_one_letter_code
_entity_poly.pdbx_strand_id
1 'polypeptide(L)'
;MPEITKSTNTAPARRARILTAVGIAIASGLVAYFAARRQGAVPDFLYPWTGARLFLSGVDPYAAMGGHRGAAPPYDEALFYPFTALVALFPVANIRYEIAGPAFFGLSSGALAYVITHDGLWRVHVFMSASFVAATLLMQFSPLLMTAAFLPSAGFLATIKPNVGLPILAYRPSWRAFIGCAVFVALSLAIFPRWPFGWLASIRHDTRVGAHAIPLLQFGGFVLALAALRWRLRAGRLLLAMSVIPQQLFFYDQLPLWLVPRTRQQSIALTACSQLAFIVFYLLLRPGDLVVRSAYPLVVGLLYLPALVILLRQPNKPDDTK
;
A
#
# COMPACT_ATOMS: atom_id res chain seq x y z
N MET A 1 16.05 -33.26 0.81
CA MET A 1 15.92 -31.96 1.46
C MET A 1 17.08 -31.10 0.98
N PRO A 2 16.89 -30.05 0.17
CA PRO A 2 17.99 -29.14 -0.14
C PRO A 2 18.18 -28.22 1.06
N GLU A 3 19.38 -28.18 1.57
CA GLU A 3 19.88 -27.23 2.54
C GLU A 3 19.52 -25.79 2.13
N ILE A 4 18.77 -25.11 2.96
CA ILE A 4 18.56 -23.66 2.84
C ILE A 4 19.90 -23.03 3.19
N THR A 5 20.64 -22.71 2.15
CA THR A 5 21.95 -22.10 2.17
C THR A 5 21.94 -20.82 3.03
N LYS A 6 22.73 -20.88 4.09
CA LYS A 6 23.21 -19.74 4.86
C LYS A 6 23.84 -18.72 3.92
N SER A 7 23.63 -17.43 4.25
CA SER A 7 24.41 -16.29 3.78
C SER A 7 23.95 -15.61 2.49
N THR A 8 22.87 -14.83 2.62
CA THR A 8 22.57 -13.75 1.67
C THR A 8 23.34 -12.43 1.98
N ASN A 9 24.26 -12.45 2.92
CA ASN A 9 25.01 -11.26 3.35
C ASN A 9 26.46 -11.21 2.81
N THR A 10 26.77 -11.97 1.75
CA THR A 10 28.04 -11.79 1.05
C THR A 10 28.08 -10.45 0.32
N ALA A 11 29.26 -9.84 0.21
CA ALA A 11 29.43 -8.56 -0.49
C ALA A 11 28.84 -8.54 -1.91
N PRO A 12 28.98 -9.60 -2.73
CA PRO A 12 28.33 -9.68 -4.06
C PRO A 12 26.81 -9.65 -3.98
N ALA A 13 26.19 -10.38 -3.04
CA ALA A 13 24.74 -10.41 -2.86
C ALA A 13 24.20 -9.04 -2.41
N ARG A 14 24.91 -8.35 -1.52
CA ARG A 14 24.58 -7.00 -1.09
C ARG A 14 24.64 -6.01 -2.26
N ARG A 15 25.68 -6.10 -3.10
CA ARG A 15 25.84 -5.26 -4.29
C ARG A 15 24.67 -5.47 -5.27
N ALA A 16 24.30 -6.72 -5.55
CA ALA A 16 23.18 -7.04 -6.42
C ALA A 16 21.86 -6.46 -5.91
N ARG A 17 21.60 -6.54 -4.59
CA ARG A 17 20.41 -5.94 -3.97
C ARG A 17 20.40 -4.40 -4.10
N ILE A 18 21.53 -3.75 -3.88
CA ILE A 18 21.65 -2.28 -4.04
C ILE A 18 21.36 -1.89 -5.49
N LEU A 19 21.98 -2.56 -6.46
CA LEU A 19 21.76 -2.28 -7.88
C LEU A 19 20.30 -2.50 -8.28
N THR A 20 19.67 -3.57 -7.79
CA THR A 20 18.25 -3.82 -8.00
C THR A 20 17.39 -2.72 -7.40
N ALA A 21 17.68 -2.30 -6.18
CA ALA A 21 16.94 -1.24 -5.49
C ALA A 21 17.06 0.10 -6.25
N VAL A 22 18.25 0.46 -6.68
CA VAL A 22 18.50 1.68 -7.49
C VAL A 22 17.77 1.60 -8.83
N GLY A 23 17.86 0.45 -9.53
CA GLY A 23 17.17 0.24 -10.80
C GLY A 23 15.66 0.37 -10.67
N ILE A 24 15.05 -0.25 -9.65
CA ILE A 24 13.63 -0.14 -9.36
C ILE A 24 13.24 1.30 -8.98
N ALA A 25 14.05 1.98 -8.15
CA ALA A 25 13.81 3.38 -7.77
C ALA A 25 13.74 4.28 -9.00
N ILE A 26 14.73 4.18 -9.88
CA ILE A 26 14.82 5.00 -11.10
C ILE A 26 13.65 4.65 -12.05
N ALA A 27 13.45 3.37 -12.35
CA ALA A 27 12.42 2.94 -13.29
C ALA A 27 11.01 3.36 -12.83
N SER A 28 10.66 3.09 -11.56
CA SER A 28 9.35 3.45 -11.02
C SER A 28 9.17 4.97 -10.89
N GLY A 29 10.22 5.71 -10.51
CA GLY A 29 10.20 7.16 -10.46
C GLY A 29 10.01 7.79 -11.86
N LEU A 30 10.66 7.27 -12.89
CA LEU A 30 10.48 7.73 -14.28
C LEU A 30 9.06 7.43 -14.78
N VAL A 31 8.54 6.21 -14.55
CA VAL A 31 7.15 5.86 -14.94
C VAL A 31 6.16 6.78 -14.24
N ALA A 32 6.31 7.01 -12.94
CA ALA A 32 5.48 7.93 -12.17
C ALA A 32 5.58 9.36 -12.69
N TYR A 33 6.76 9.83 -13.07
CA TYR A 33 6.98 11.17 -13.65
C TYR A 33 6.24 11.36 -14.97
N PHE A 34 6.33 10.38 -15.87
CA PHE A 34 5.60 10.46 -17.14
C PHE A 34 4.08 10.29 -16.93
N ALA A 35 3.65 9.49 -15.97
CA ALA A 35 2.23 9.37 -15.61
C ALA A 35 1.68 10.69 -15.08
N ALA A 36 2.42 11.39 -14.19
CA ALA A 36 2.02 12.69 -13.63
C ALA A 36 1.84 13.78 -14.68
N ARG A 37 2.52 13.66 -15.82
CA ARG A 37 2.46 14.65 -16.92
C ARG A 37 1.36 14.36 -17.94
N ARG A 38 0.71 13.20 -17.86
CA ARG A 38 -0.42 12.90 -18.76
C ARG A 38 -1.63 13.75 -18.36
N GLN A 39 -2.22 14.43 -19.32
CA GLN A 39 -3.46 15.17 -19.12
C GLN A 39 -4.59 14.22 -18.68
N GLY A 40 -5.32 14.61 -17.66
CA GLY A 40 -6.50 13.87 -17.15
C GLY A 40 -6.19 12.80 -16.08
N ALA A 41 -4.95 12.48 -15.78
CA ALA A 41 -4.62 11.60 -14.65
C ALA A 41 -4.32 12.45 -13.41
N VAL A 42 -5.09 12.26 -12.35
CA VAL A 42 -4.85 12.88 -11.03
C VAL A 42 -4.35 11.78 -10.09
N PRO A 43 -3.04 11.71 -9.82
CA PRO A 43 -2.51 10.74 -8.88
C PRO A 43 -2.94 11.04 -7.45
N ASP A 44 -3.23 9.99 -6.70
CA ASP A 44 -3.68 10.08 -5.29
C ASP A 44 -2.68 10.82 -4.39
N PHE A 45 -1.39 10.81 -4.74
CA PHE A 45 -0.35 11.56 -4.03
C PHE A 45 -0.62 13.08 -4.01
N LEU A 46 -1.32 13.61 -5.01
CA LEU A 46 -1.62 15.04 -5.07
C LEU A 46 -2.41 15.52 -3.85
N TYR A 47 -3.37 14.71 -3.38
CA TYR A 47 -4.24 15.08 -2.27
C TYR A 47 -3.49 15.26 -0.93
N PRO A 48 -2.74 14.27 -0.40
CA PRO A 48 -2.00 14.46 0.85
C PRO A 48 -0.83 15.44 0.70
N TRP A 49 -0.21 15.57 -0.47
CA TRP A 49 0.82 16.56 -0.73
C TRP A 49 0.24 17.99 -0.68
N THR A 50 -0.90 18.24 -1.29
CA THR A 50 -1.61 19.52 -1.19
C THR A 50 -2.05 19.80 0.24
N GLY A 51 -2.59 18.80 0.94
CA GLY A 51 -2.92 18.92 2.36
C GLY A 51 -1.73 19.33 3.22
N ALA A 52 -0.55 18.76 2.97
CA ALA A 52 0.68 19.14 3.66
C ALA A 52 1.08 20.59 3.39
N ARG A 53 0.98 21.06 2.15
CA ARG A 53 1.24 22.46 1.78
C ARG A 53 0.27 23.44 2.41
N LEU A 54 -1.02 23.14 2.38
CA LEU A 54 -2.06 23.97 3.00
C LEU A 54 -1.77 24.13 4.48
N PHE A 55 -1.47 23.03 5.18
CA PHE A 55 -1.15 23.09 6.60
C PHE A 55 0.10 23.95 6.88
N LEU A 56 1.17 23.79 6.11
CA LEU A 56 2.40 24.58 6.26
C LEU A 56 2.18 26.08 5.95
N SER A 57 1.15 26.42 5.18
CA SER A 57 0.73 27.82 4.94
C SER A 57 -0.32 28.33 5.93
N GLY A 58 -0.60 27.59 7.00
CA GLY A 58 -1.53 28.02 8.07
C GLY A 58 -3.00 27.77 7.77
N VAL A 59 -3.32 26.99 6.72
CA VAL A 59 -4.70 26.66 6.33
C VAL A 59 -5.07 25.26 6.82
N ASP A 60 -6.26 25.08 7.39
CA ASP A 60 -6.79 23.77 7.74
C ASP A 60 -7.06 22.94 6.47
N PRO A 61 -6.29 21.86 6.24
CA PRO A 61 -6.41 21.09 5.01
C PRO A 61 -7.73 20.33 4.87
N TYR A 62 -8.35 19.91 5.99
CA TYR A 62 -9.62 19.20 5.96
C TYR A 62 -10.80 20.13 5.65
N ALA A 63 -10.73 21.37 6.10
CA ALA A 63 -11.72 22.37 5.76
C ALA A 63 -11.57 22.86 4.31
N ALA A 64 -10.31 23.06 3.85
CA ALA A 64 -10.03 23.56 2.51
C ALA A 64 -10.31 22.53 1.41
N MET A 65 -10.07 21.22 1.71
CA MET A 65 -10.27 20.09 0.77
C MET A 65 -11.58 19.34 1.08
N GLY A 66 -12.66 20.07 1.34
CA GLY A 66 -13.94 19.49 1.78
C GLY A 66 -14.80 18.86 0.69
N GLY A 67 -14.28 18.62 -0.52
CA GLY A 67 -15.04 18.03 -1.62
C GLY A 67 -16.07 19.01 -2.20
N HIS A 68 -15.65 20.20 -2.57
CA HIS A 68 -16.53 21.23 -3.14
C HIS A 68 -16.95 20.83 -4.57
N ARG A 69 -18.25 20.71 -4.80
CA ARG A 69 -18.79 20.39 -6.14
C ARG A 69 -18.30 21.39 -7.18
N GLY A 70 -17.71 20.87 -8.26
CA GLY A 70 -17.22 21.68 -9.38
C GLY A 70 -15.84 22.30 -9.16
N ALA A 71 -15.19 22.05 -8.03
CA ALA A 71 -13.79 22.43 -7.85
C ALA A 71 -12.87 21.55 -8.72
N ALA A 72 -11.75 22.14 -9.15
CA ALA A 72 -10.71 21.36 -9.81
C ALA A 72 -9.90 20.53 -8.79
N PRO A 73 -9.30 19.39 -9.20
CA PRO A 73 -8.37 18.66 -8.33
C PRO A 73 -7.26 19.56 -7.80
N PRO A 74 -6.86 19.39 -6.54
CA PRO A 74 -7.27 18.39 -5.55
C PRO A 74 -8.41 18.81 -4.62
N TYR A 75 -9.18 19.84 -4.94
CA TYR A 75 -10.26 20.36 -4.08
C TYR A 75 -11.63 19.75 -4.38
N ASP A 76 -11.72 18.91 -5.40
CA ASP A 76 -12.91 18.18 -5.84
C ASP A 76 -13.30 17.04 -4.89
N GLU A 77 -12.33 16.52 -4.13
CA GLU A 77 -12.53 15.45 -3.16
C GLU A 77 -12.13 15.85 -1.74
N ALA A 78 -12.74 15.22 -0.75
CA ALA A 78 -12.35 15.37 0.64
C ALA A 78 -10.98 14.70 0.89
N LEU A 79 -10.23 15.22 1.87
CA LEU A 79 -8.94 14.69 2.24
C LEU A 79 -9.09 13.41 3.09
N PHE A 80 -8.97 12.23 2.47
CA PHE A 80 -9.14 10.92 3.14
C PHE A 80 -7.91 10.44 3.91
N TYR A 81 -6.80 11.15 3.83
CA TYR A 81 -5.57 10.80 4.53
C TYR A 81 -5.54 11.37 5.96
N PRO A 82 -5.11 10.59 6.98
CA PRO A 82 -4.88 11.13 8.32
C PRO A 82 -3.74 12.14 8.31
N PHE A 83 -3.69 13.03 9.29
CA PHE A 83 -2.66 14.07 9.36
C PHE A 83 -1.24 13.52 9.46
N THR A 84 -1.07 12.31 9.99
CA THR A 84 0.22 11.59 9.98
C THR A 84 0.78 11.38 8.57
N ALA A 85 -0.08 11.22 7.55
CA ALA A 85 0.35 11.17 6.15
C ALA A 85 0.90 12.53 5.68
N LEU A 86 0.27 13.62 6.09
CA LEU A 86 0.72 14.97 5.74
C LEU A 86 2.07 15.28 6.39
N VAL A 87 2.24 14.95 7.67
CA VAL A 87 3.52 15.11 8.39
C VAL A 87 4.65 14.36 7.68
N ALA A 88 4.39 13.15 7.21
CA ALA A 88 5.39 12.38 6.46
C ALA A 88 5.80 13.06 5.13
N LEU A 89 4.97 13.95 4.59
CA LEU A 89 5.23 14.68 3.35
C LEU A 89 5.78 16.10 3.55
N PHE A 90 5.87 16.61 4.79
CA PHE A 90 6.43 17.95 5.05
C PHE A 90 7.80 18.18 4.41
N PRO A 91 8.73 17.22 4.40
CA PRO A 91 10.03 17.44 3.75
C PRO A 91 9.96 17.70 2.25
N VAL A 92 8.89 17.23 1.58
CA VAL A 92 8.73 17.36 0.12
C VAL A 92 7.59 18.31 -0.26
N ALA A 93 6.89 18.89 0.71
CA ALA A 93 5.72 19.75 0.47
C ALA A 93 6.05 21.03 -0.33
N ASN A 94 7.26 21.57 -0.18
CA ASN A 94 7.71 22.76 -0.91
C ASN A 94 8.36 22.45 -2.27
N ILE A 95 8.52 21.17 -2.61
CA ILE A 95 9.01 20.73 -3.91
C ILE A 95 7.79 20.67 -4.85
N ARG A 96 7.98 21.08 -6.11
CA ARG A 96 6.91 20.95 -7.12
C ARG A 96 6.39 19.53 -7.19
N TYR A 97 5.06 19.40 -7.26
CA TYR A 97 4.37 18.10 -7.25
C TYR A 97 4.92 17.12 -8.31
N GLU A 98 5.20 17.62 -9.53
CA GLU A 98 5.69 16.79 -10.65
C GLU A 98 7.08 16.20 -10.42
N ILE A 99 7.77 16.65 -9.37
CA ILE A 99 9.07 16.12 -8.91
C ILE A 99 8.89 15.38 -7.58
N ALA A 100 8.14 15.97 -6.63
CA ALA A 100 7.96 15.43 -5.30
C ALA A 100 7.31 14.03 -5.31
N GLY A 101 6.22 13.86 -6.08
CA GLY A 101 5.50 12.59 -6.18
C GLY A 101 6.36 11.46 -6.79
N PRO A 102 6.92 11.64 -8.00
CA PRO A 102 7.80 10.65 -8.62
C PRO A 102 9.03 10.30 -7.78
N ALA A 103 9.68 11.31 -7.18
CA ALA A 103 10.84 11.08 -6.32
C ALA A 103 10.46 10.29 -5.06
N PHE A 104 9.37 10.66 -4.39
CA PHE A 104 8.83 9.96 -3.22
C PHE A 104 8.50 8.50 -3.58
N PHE A 105 7.78 8.28 -4.69
CA PHE A 105 7.38 6.94 -5.10
C PHE A 105 8.60 6.09 -5.51
N GLY A 106 9.54 6.66 -6.27
CA GLY A 106 10.77 5.99 -6.66
C GLY A 106 11.61 5.57 -5.46
N LEU A 107 11.85 6.49 -4.50
CA LEU A 107 12.60 6.19 -3.27
C LEU A 107 11.91 5.12 -2.42
N SER A 108 10.59 5.21 -2.27
CA SER A 108 9.77 4.22 -1.56
C SER A 108 9.87 2.83 -2.19
N SER A 109 9.81 2.76 -3.52
CA SER A 109 9.95 1.52 -4.30
C SER A 109 11.35 0.93 -4.19
N GLY A 110 12.39 1.77 -4.25
CA GLY A 110 13.77 1.35 -4.03
C GLY A 110 14.01 0.82 -2.62
N ALA A 111 13.48 1.48 -1.60
CA ALA A 111 13.52 1.01 -0.21
C ALA A 111 12.85 -0.37 -0.07
N LEU A 112 11.65 -0.53 -0.64
CA LEU A 112 10.97 -1.82 -0.68
C LEU A 112 11.81 -2.87 -1.40
N ALA A 113 12.38 -2.56 -2.57
CA ALA A 113 13.21 -3.50 -3.34
C ALA A 113 14.43 -3.96 -2.52
N TYR A 114 15.08 -3.05 -1.81
CA TYR A 114 16.21 -3.40 -0.96
C TYR A 114 15.84 -4.34 0.19
N VAL A 115 14.72 -4.09 0.88
CA VAL A 115 14.33 -4.91 2.03
C VAL A 115 13.71 -6.25 1.62
N ILE A 116 12.87 -6.27 0.57
CA ILE A 116 12.18 -7.49 0.16
C ILE A 116 13.13 -8.51 -0.50
N THR A 117 14.18 -8.04 -1.17
CA THR A 117 15.20 -8.90 -1.79
C THR A 117 16.19 -9.49 -0.79
N HIS A 118 16.05 -9.19 0.50
CA HIS A 118 16.82 -9.89 1.54
C HIS A 118 16.60 -11.41 1.51
N ASP A 119 15.37 -11.85 1.24
CA ASP A 119 15.00 -13.27 1.15
C ASP A 119 15.31 -13.89 -0.24
N GLY A 120 15.89 -13.10 -1.14
CA GLY A 120 16.28 -13.51 -2.49
C GLY A 120 15.76 -12.58 -3.58
N LEU A 121 16.53 -12.46 -4.66
CA LEU A 121 16.18 -11.60 -5.80
C LEU A 121 14.89 -12.02 -6.52
N TRP A 122 14.41 -13.26 -6.34
CA TRP A 122 13.14 -13.69 -6.91
C TRP A 122 11.93 -12.88 -6.42
N ARG A 123 12.06 -12.18 -5.29
CA ARG A 123 11.02 -11.28 -4.77
C ARG A 123 10.72 -10.09 -5.68
N VAL A 124 11.57 -9.78 -6.67
CA VAL A 124 11.36 -8.68 -7.63
C VAL A 124 10.09 -8.82 -8.47
N HIS A 125 9.48 -10.00 -8.54
CA HIS A 125 8.21 -10.20 -9.24
C HIS A 125 7.08 -9.31 -8.72
N VAL A 126 7.14 -8.85 -7.46
CA VAL A 126 6.17 -7.88 -6.91
C VAL A 126 6.10 -6.60 -7.75
N PHE A 127 7.23 -6.14 -8.29
CA PHE A 127 7.32 -4.93 -9.12
C PHE A 127 6.73 -5.10 -10.52
N MET A 128 6.41 -6.33 -10.89
CA MET A 128 5.71 -6.67 -12.14
C MET A 128 4.20 -6.89 -11.91
N SER A 129 3.72 -6.80 -10.68
CA SER A 129 2.30 -7.02 -10.36
C SER A 129 1.42 -5.85 -10.78
N ALA A 130 0.17 -6.13 -11.08
CA ALA A 130 -0.82 -5.08 -11.34
C ALA A 130 -0.98 -4.12 -10.15
N SER A 131 -0.82 -4.64 -8.92
CA SER A 131 -0.85 -3.82 -7.71
C SER A 131 0.27 -2.80 -7.67
N PHE A 132 1.49 -3.18 -8.07
CA PHE A 132 2.59 -2.24 -8.15
C PHE A 132 2.45 -1.26 -9.32
N VAL A 133 2.00 -1.73 -10.49
CA VAL A 133 1.73 -0.88 -11.65
C VAL A 133 0.70 0.19 -11.31
N ALA A 134 -0.44 -0.20 -10.74
CA ALA A 134 -1.48 0.75 -10.30
C ALA A 134 -0.95 1.71 -9.22
N ALA A 135 -0.16 1.21 -8.26
CA ALA A 135 0.48 2.05 -7.24
C ALA A 135 1.46 3.06 -7.86
N THR A 136 2.17 2.70 -8.93
CA THR A 136 3.10 3.59 -9.66
C THR A 136 2.34 4.71 -10.36
N LEU A 137 1.27 4.37 -11.08
CA LEU A 137 0.48 5.36 -11.81
C LEU A 137 -0.19 6.39 -10.90
N LEU A 138 -0.58 5.97 -9.69
CA LEU A 138 -1.24 6.81 -8.69
C LEU A 138 -0.30 7.30 -7.58
N MET A 139 1.00 6.96 -7.64
CA MET A 139 2.04 7.33 -6.67
C MET A 139 1.65 7.03 -5.22
N GLN A 140 1.17 5.80 -4.99
CA GLN A 140 0.65 5.36 -3.70
C GLN A 140 1.71 5.15 -2.63
N PHE A 141 1.30 5.20 -1.36
CA PHE A 141 2.14 4.90 -0.20
C PHE A 141 2.45 3.41 -0.02
N SER A 142 1.80 2.52 -0.75
CA SER A 142 1.88 1.06 -0.56
C SER A 142 3.32 0.51 -0.54
N PRO A 143 4.26 0.93 -1.42
CA PRO A 143 5.65 0.46 -1.32
C PRO A 143 6.34 0.90 -0.03
N LEU A 144 6.14 2.16 0.40
CA LEU A 144 6.70 2.67 1.65
C LEU A 144 6.16 1.90 2.85
N LEU A 145 4.84 1.71 2.92
CA LEU A 145 4.18 0.99 4.00
C LEU A 145 4.66 -0.46 4.08
N MET A 146 4.81 -1.13 2.94
CA MET A 146 5.27 -2.52 2.90
C MET A 146 6.70 -2.68 3.41
N THR A 147 7.55 -1.64 3.38
CA THR A 147 8.89 -1.70 3.99
C THR A 147 8.83 -1.91 5.50
N ALA A 148 7.77 -1.43 6.17
CA ALA A 148 7.58 -1.60 7.61
C ALA A 148 7.43 -3.08 8.03
N ALA A 149 6.98 -3.97 7.12
CA ALA A 149 6.94 -5.41 7.37
C ALA A 149 8.35 -5.99 7.64
N PHE A 150 9.39 -5.37 7.12
CA PHE A 150 10.78 -5.80 7.25
C PHE A 150 11.56 -5.01 8.30
N LEU A 151 11.15 -3.77 8.58
CA LEU A 151 11.81 -2.83 9.48
C LEU A 151 10.87 -2.44 10.63
N PRO A 152 10.91 -3.13 11.79
CA PRO A 152 10.01 -2.82 12.91
C PRO A 152 10.11 -1.38 13.42
N SER A 153 11.29 -0.74 13.29
CA SER A 153 11.48 0.68 13.62
C SER A 153 10.73 1.64 12.71
N ALA A 154 10.37 1.19 11.50
CA ALA A 154 9.55 1.95 10.55
C ALA A 154 8.03 1.67 10.72
N GLY A 155 7.64 0.93 11.75
CA GLY A 155 6.23 0.57 11.99
C GLY A 155 5.29 1.77 12.14
N PHE A 156 5.80 2.93 12.59
CA PHE A 156 5.05 4.19 12.66
C PHE A 156 4.44 4.62 11.32
N LEU A 157 5.03 4.20 10.20
CA LEU A 157 4.51 4.46 8.87
C LEU A 157 3.12 3.85 8.67
N ALA A 158 2.74 2.82 9.43
CA ALA A 158 1.41 2.22 9.37
C ALA A 158 0.27 3.21 9.66
N THR A 159 0.56 4.31 10.38
CA THR A 159 -0.40 5.37 10.69
C THR A 159 -0.72 6.28 9.50
N ILE A 160 0.10 6.26 8.44
CA ILE A 160 -0.06 7.10 7.24
C ILE A 160 -1.29 6.67 6.42
N LYS A 161 -1.54 5.37 6.31
CA LYS A 161 -2.69 4.79 5.61
C LYS A 161 -3.18 3.56 6.39
N PRO A 162 -4.02 3.74 7.42
CA PRO A 162 -4.34 2.68 8.40
C PRO A 162 -4.95 1.42 7.79
N ASN A 163 -5.75 1.53 6.73
CA ASN A 163 -6.33 0.37 6.06
C ASN A 163 -5.28 -0.60 5.47
N VAL A 164 -4.12 -0.09 5.03
CA VAL A 164 -2.98 -0.89 4.56
C VAL A 164 -1.99 -1.14 5.69
N GLY A 165 -1.78 -0.16 6.56
CA GLY A 165 -0.80 -0.20 7.64
C GLY A 165 -1.13 -1.20 8.74
N LEU A 166 -2.40 -1.29 9.18
CA LEU A 166 -2.83 -2.24 10.22
C LEU A 166 -2.60 -3.71 9.82
N PRO A 167 -2.93 -4.16 8.60
CA PRO A 167 -2.54 -5.49 8.12
C PRO A 167 -1.03 -5.75 8.17
N ILE A 168 -0.21 -4.74 7.84
CA ILE A 168 1.25 -4.87 7.88
C ILE A 168 1.74 -5.00 9.34
N LEU A 169 1.16 -4.27 10.29
CA LEU A 169 1.44 -4.46 11.71
C LEU A 169 1.01 -5.85 12.19
N ALA A 170 -0.12 -6.37 11.72
CA ALA A 170 -0.57 -7.73 12.02
C ALA A 170 0.38 -8.80 11.44
N TYR A 171 0.99 -8.54 10.29
CA TYR A 171 2.02 -9.43 9.72
C TYR A 171 3.20 -9.61 10.67
N ARG A 172 3.75 -8.52 11.22
CA ARG A 172 4.88 -8.55 12.15
C ARG A 172 4.65 -7.61 13.33
N PRO A 173 3.81 -8.00 14.30
CA PRO A 173 3.58 -7.19 15.50
C PRO A 173 4.87 -7.02 16.29
N SER A 174 5.13 -5.81 16.72
CA SER A 174 6.34 -5.48 17.49
C SER A 174 6.07 -4.29 18.40
N TRP A 175 6.57 -4.33 19.65
CA TRP A 175 6.45 -3.21 20.58
C TRP A 175 7.06 -1.92 20.03
N ARG A 176 8.17 -2.02 19.31
CA ARG A 176 8.82 -0.86 18.67
C ARG A 176 7.89 -0.20 17.64
N ALA A 177 7.18 -1.01 16.87
CA ALA A 177 6.20 -0.50 15.89
C ALA A 177 5.03 0.18 16.60
N PHE A 178 4.47 -0.43 17.65
CA PHE A 178 3.36 0.15 18.41
C PHE A 178 3.76 1.45 19.12
N ILE A 179 4.91 1.49 19.79
CA ILE A 179 5.43 2.72 20.41
C ILE A 179 5.64 3.78 19.33
N GLY A 180 6.25 3.42 18.18
CA GLY A 180 6.45 4.34 17.08
C GLY A 180 5.13 4.92 16.54
N CYS A 181 4.09 4.10 16.39
CA CYS A 181 2.75 4.57 16.02
C CYS A 181 2.19 5.54 17.07
N ALA A 182 2.25 5.17 18.34
CA ALA A 182 1.72 5.99 19.43
C ALA A 182 2.43 7.35 19.51
N VAL A 183 3.77 7.35 19.44
CA VAL A 183 4.57 8.57 19.43
C VAL A 183 4.25 9.45 18.22
N PHE A 184 4.16 8.85 17.01
CA PHE A 184 3.91 9.61 15.79
C PHE A 184 2.49 10.21 15.77
N VAL A 185 1.49 9.48 16.26
CA VAL A 185 0.14 9.99 16.45
C VAL A 185 0.11 11.09 17.51
N ALA A 186 0.78 10.90 18.67
CA ALA A 186 0.85 11.92 19.71
C ALA A 186 1.49 13.23 19.21
N LEU A 187 2.61 13.12 18.48
CA LEU A 187 3.25 14.28 17.85
C LEU A 187 2.31 14.96 16.84
N SER A 188 1.59 14.19 16.02
CA SER A 188 0.63 14.76 15.07
C SER A 188 -0.53 15.49 15.78
N LEU A 189 -1.00 14.98 16.92
CA LEU A 189 -2.00 15.62 17.77
C LEU A 189 -1.47 16.88 18.45
N ALA A 190 -0.21 16.88 18.88
CA ALA A 190 0.43 18.06 19.45
C ALA A 190 0.54 19.21 18.42
N ILE A 191 0.78 18.87 17.13
CA ILE A 191 0.89 19.85 16.03
C ILE A 191 -0.50 20.33 15.60
N PHE A 192 -1.47 19.43 15.47
CA PHE A 192 -2.83 19.75 15.01
C PHE A 192 -3.89 18.93 15.77
N PRO A 193 -4.30 19.37 16.98
CA PRO A 193 -5.18 18.59 17.87
C PRO A 193 -6.55 18.21 17.27
N ARG A 194 -7.06 19.04 16.35
CA ARG A 194 -8.39 18.85 15.76
C ARG A 194 -8.43 17.94 14.53
N TRP A 195 -7.28 17.51 14.02
CA TRP A 195 -7.23 16.73 12.79
C TRP A 195 -8.07 15.44 12.79
N PRO A 196 -8.22 14.68 13.92
CA PRO A 196 -9.02 13.46 13.88
C PRO A 196 -10.49 13.71 13.54
N PHE A 197 -11.04 14.86 13.98
CA PHE A 197 -12.43 15.20 13.69
C PHE A 197 -12.62 15.54 12.21
N GLY A 198 -11.70 16.32 11.62
CA GLY A 198 -11.70 16.62 10.18
C GLY A 198 -11.56 15.38 9.34
N TRP A 199 -10.61 14.49 9.69
CA TRP A 199 -10.41 13.22 9.01
C TRP A 199 -11.62 12.28 9.11
N LEU A 200 -12.22 12.16 10.28
CA LEU A 200 -13.44 11.36 10.47
C LEU A 200 -14.64 11.92 9.67
N ALA A 201 -14.73 13.24 9.55
CA ALA A 201 -15.75 13.86 8.69
C ALA A 201 -15.53 13.47 7.22
N SER A 202 -14.28 13.50 6.74
CA SER A 202 -13.91 13.07 5.38
C SER A 202 -14.26 11.59 5.14
N ILE A 203 -13.92 10.69 6.08
CA ILE A 203 -14.26 9.25 5.97
C ILE A 203 -15.77 9.03 5.93
N ARG A 204 -16.55 9.76 6.73
CA ARG A 204 -18.02 9.68 6.69
C ARG A 204 -18.60 10.13 5.35
N HIS A 205 -17.95 11.07 4.69
CA HIS A 205 -18.30 11.45 3.33
C HIS A 205 -18.00 10.32 2.34
N ASP A 206 -16.83 9.69 2.43
CA ASP A 206 -16.39 8.56 1.59
C ASP A 206 -17.30 7.33 1.75
N THR A 207 -17.75 7.00 2.96
CA THR A 207 -18.66 5.87 3.19
C THR A 207 -19.98 6.00 2.43
N ARG A 208 -20.44 7.22 2.16
CA ARG A 208 -21.63 7.46 1.34
C ARG A 208 -21.36 7.15 -0.15
N VAL A 209 -20.14 7.38 -0.61
CA VAL A 209 -19.71 7.04 -1.97
C VAL A 209 -19.41 5.55 -2.10
N GLY A 210 -19.11 4.86 -0.99
CA GLY A 210 -18.84 3.41 -0.92
C GLY A 210 -17.55 3.00 -1.61
N ALA A 211 -16.51 3.83 -1.52
CA ALA A 211 -15.21 3.56 -2.11
C ALA A 211 -14.42 2.47 -1.37
N HIS A 212 -14.71 2.28 -0.05
CA HIS A 212 -14.09 1.25 0.77
C HIS A 212 -15.07 0.11 1.05
N ALA A 213 -14.58 -1.12 0.98
CA ALA A 213 -15.36 -2.32 1.24
C ALA A 213 -14.56 -3.33 2.08
N ILE A 214 -15.25 -4.14 2.84
CA ILE A 214 -14.66 -5.26 3.59
C ILE A 214 -14.58 -6.46 2.64
N PRO A 215 -13.36 -6.95 2.29
CA PRO A 215 -13.20 -8.05 1.35
C PRO A 215 -13.99 -9.31 1.73
N LEU A 216 -14.04 -9.63 3.03
CA LEU A 216 -14.77 -10.77 3.57
C LEU A 216 -16.27 -10.74 3.24
N LEU A 217 -16.85 -9.55 3.12
CA LEU A 217 -18.29 -9.35 2.86
C LEU A 217 -18.61 -9.24 1.36
N GLN A 218 -17.62 -9.27 0.50
CA GLN A 218 -17.84 -9.26 -0.95
C GLN A 218 -18.21 -10.65 -1.47
N PHE A 219 -18.82 -10.70 -2.67
CA PHE A 219 -19.18 -11.96 -3.29
C PHE A 219 -17.99 -12.92 -3.36
N GLY A 220 -18.14 -14.13 -2.81
CA GLY A 220 -17.08 -15.12 -2.69
C GLY A 220 -16.02 -14.80 -1.61
N GLY A 221 -16.05 -13.62 -0.99
CA GLY A 221 -15.07 -13.17 0.00
C GLY A 221 -15.15 -13.89 1.35
N PHE A 222 -16.31 -14.47 1.69
CA PHE A 222 -16.53 -15.18 2.97
C PHE A 222 -15.51 -16.31 3.20
N VAL A 223 -15.01 -16.94 2.12
CA VAL A 223 -13.99 -18.01 2.24
C VAL A 223 -12.66 -17.49 2.77
N LEU A 224 -12.41 -16.18 2.74
CA LEU A 224 -11.20 -15.57 3.30
C LEU A 224 -11.11 -15.74 4.82
N ALA A 225 -12.23 -16.04 5.50
CA ALA A 225 -12.24 -16.43 6.90
C ALA A 225 -11.33 -17.65 7.17
N LEU A 226 -11.11 -18.52 6.18
CA LEU A 226 -10.19 -19.66 6.28
C LEU A 226 -8.74 -19.24 6.55
N ALA A 227 -8.36 -17.98 6.31
CA ALA A 227 -7.06 -17.46 6.71
C ALA A 227 -6.83 -17.57 8.23
N ALA A 228 -7.91 -17.55 9.03
CA ALA A 228 -7.86 -17.76 10.47
C ALA A 228 -7.25 -19.13 10.85
N LEU A 229 -7.40 -20.15 10.02
CA LEU A 229 -6.77 -21.47 10.23
C LEU A 229 -5.23 -21.39 10.22
N ARG A 230 -4.70 -20.31 9.69
CA ARG A 230 -3.27 -20.02 9.58
C ARG A 230 -2.84 -18.78 10.37
N TRP A 231 -3.62 -18.34 11.38
CA TRP A 231 -3.37 -17.12 12.15
C TRP A 231 -2.00 -17.10 12.86
N ARG A 232 -1.42 -18.29 13.15
CA ARG A 232 -0.08 -18.43 13.72
C ARG A 232 1.03 -18.02 12.73
N LEU A 233 0.77 -18.08 11.43
CA LEU A 233 1.70 -17.62 10.39
C LEU A 233 1.57 -16.09 10.22
N ARG A 234 2.68 -15.41 9.96
CA ARG A 234 2.68 -13.97 9.63
C ARG A 234 1.76 -13.66 8.46
N ALA A 235 1.88 -14.45 7.39
CA ALA A 235 1.03 -14.32 6.20
C ALA A 235 -0.46 -14.56 6.50
N GLY A 236 -0.80 -15.44 7.45
CA GLY A 236 -2.17 -15.69 7.88
C GLY A 236 -2.78 -14.48 8.59
N ARG A 237 -2.04 -13.87 9.52
CA ARG A 237 -2.47 -12.64 10.21
C ARG A 237 -2.64 -11.48 9.23
N LEU A 238 -1.70 -11.32 8.28
CA LEU A 238 -1.82 -10.30 7.24
C LEU A 238 -3.10 -10.48 6.43
N LEU A 239 -3.29 -11.67 5.85
CA LEU A 239 -4.43 -11.93 4.97
C LEU A 239 -5.76 -11.80 5.71
N LEU A 240 -5.84 -12.28 6.97
CA LEU A 240 -7.02 -12.15 7.80
C LEU A 240 -7.31 -10.66 8.08
N ALA A 241 -6.29 -9.88 8.47
CA ALA A 241 -6.45 -8.44 8.71
C ALA A 241 -6.88 -7.69 7.44
N MET A 242 -6.26 -7.97 6.28
CA MET A 242 -6.68 -7.41 5.00
C MET A 242 -8.10 -7.80 4.61
N SER A 243 -8.58 -8.96 5.05
CA SER A 243 -9.93 -9.45 4.73
C SER A 243 -11.03 -8.77 5.55
N VAL A 244 -10.74 -8.36 6.79
CA VAL A 244 -11.74 -7.80 7.72
C VAL A 244 -11.68 -6.28 7.86
N ILE A 245 -10.55 -5.66 7.53
CA ILE A 245 -10.40 -4.21 7.55
C ILE A 245 -10.95 -3.65 6.23
N PRO A 246 -11.77 -2.56 6.26
CA PRO A 246 -12.22 -1.91 5.03
C PRO A 246 -11.05 -1.51 4.14
N GLN A 247 -11.06 -1.97 2.89
CA GLN A 247 -10.04 -1.70 1.89
C GLN A 247 -10.65 -0.92 0.72
N GLN A 248 -9.87 -0.08 0.10
CA GLN A 248 -10.17 0.31 -1.25
C GLN A 248 -9.80 -0.88 -2.15
N LEU A 249 -10.83 -1.67 -2.54
CA LEU A 249 -10.64 -2.90 -3.31
C LEU A 249 -10.28 -2.58 -4.77
N PHE A 250 -9.31 -1.69 -4.93
CA PHE A 250 -8.60 -1.44 -6.17
C PHE A 250 -7.18 -1.98 -6.06
N PHE A 251 -6.51 -2.18 -7.17
CA PHE A 251 -5.25 -2.94 -7.24
C PHE A 251 -4.15 -2.44 -6.31
N TYR A 252 -3.93 -1.14 -6.19
CA TYR A 252 -2.77 -0.55 -5.51
C TYR A 252 -2.71 -0.80 -3.99
N ASP A 253 -3.82 -0.97 -3.30
CA ASP A 253 -3.84 -1.26 -1.87
C ASP A 253 -3.54 -2.74 -1.57
N GLN A 254 -3.53 -3.60 -2.60
CA GLN A 254 -3.34 -5.04 -2.47
C GLN A 254 -1.87 -5.47 -2.53
N LEU A 255 -0.93 -4.55 -2.66
CA LEU A 255 0.50 -4.84 -2.71
C LEU A 255 1.00 -5.71 -1.53
N PRO A 256 0.52 -5.55 -0.27
CA PRO A 256 0.94 -6.41 0.84
C PRO A 256 0.66 -7.90 0.65
N LEU A 257 -0.25 -8.31 -0.25
CA LEU A 257 -0.49 -9.73 -0.55
C LEU A 257 0.78 -10.45 -1.04
N TRP A 258 1.78 -9.73 -1.60
CA TRP A 258 3.08 -10.30 -1.98
C TRP A 258 3.98 -10.67 -0.79
N LEU A 259 3.55 -10.43 0.44
CA LEU A 259 4.17 -11.00 1.64
C LEU A 259 3.74 -12.46 1.88
N VAL A 260 2.66 -12.94 1.23
CA VAL A 260 2.15 -14.30 1.39
C VAL A 260 3.00 -15.36 0.67
N PRO A 261 3.45 -15.18 -0.59
CA PRO A 261 4.28 -16.17 -1.29
C PRO A 261 5.61 -16.44 -0.57
N ARG A 262 5.98 -17.72 -0.49
CA ARG A 262 7.26 -18.20 0.07
C ARG A 262 8.22 -18.75 -0.99
N THR A 263 7.73 -18.97 -2.22
CA THR A 263 8.52 -19.47 -3.34
C THR A 263 8.40 -18.58 -4.56
N ARG A 264 9.39 -18.68 -5.45
CA ARG A 264 9.38 -17.98 -6.74
C ARG A 264 8.12 -18.28 -7.55
N GLN A 265 7.72 -19.57 -7.61
CA GLN A 265 6.55 -20.00 -8.38
C GLN A 265 5.25 -19.39 -7.84
N GLN A 266 5.08 -19.35 -6.50
CA GLN A 266 3.93 -18.71 -5.87
C GLN A 266 3.86 -17.20 -6.17
N SER A 267 5.02 -16.51 -6.15
CA SER A 267 5.10 -15.10 -6.47
C SER A 267 4.75 -14.83 -7.94
N ILE A 268 5.26 -15.64 -8.86
CA ILE A 268 4.92 -15.55 -10.30
C ILE A 268 3.42 -15.81 -10.51
N ALA A 269 2.87 -16.86 -9.89
CA ALA A 269 1.45 -17.18 -10.02
C ALA A 269 0.55 -16.03 -9.55
N LEU A 270 0.84 -15.46 -8.35
CA LEU A 270 0.07 -14.34 -7.83
C LEU A 270 0.22 -13.10 -8.74
N THR A 271 1.42 -12.84 -9.28
CA THR A 271 1.66 -11.76 -10.22
C THR A 271 0.87 -11.95 -11.50
N ALA A 272 0.87 -13.15 -12.08
CA ALA A 272 0.09 -13.48 -13.28
C ALA A 272 -1.42 -13.32 -13.06
N CYS A 273 -1.94 -13.82 -11.91
CA CYS A 273 -3.34 -13.62 -11.54
C CYS A 273 -3.70 -12.12 -11.42
N SER A 274 -2.81 -11.31 -10.84
CA SER A 274 -3.04 -9.87 -10.71
C SER A 274 -3.05 -9.16 -12.05
N GLN A 275 -2.17 -9.55 -12.99
CA GLN A 275 -2.16 -8.99 -14.34
C GLN A 275 -3.40 -9.41 -15.13
N LEU A 276 -3.82 -10.67 -15.00
CA LEU A 276 -5.07 -11.12 -15.60
C LEU A 276 -6.26 -10.31 -15.08
N ALA A 277 -6.35 -10.10 -13.75
CA ALA A 277 -7.40 -9.28 -13.15
C ALA A 277 -7.40 -7.86 -13.71
N PHE A 278 -6.23 -7.27 -13.88
CA PHE A 278 -6.06 -5.91 -14.37
C PHE A 278 -6.46 -5.78 -15.85
N ILE A 279 -6.06 -6.74 -16.68
CA ILE A 279 -6.44 -6.80 -18.09
C ILE A 279 -7.97 -6.96 -18.22
N VAL A 280 -8.55 -7.93 -17.49
CA VAL A 280 -10.00 -8.18 -17.52
C VAL A 280 -10.76 -6.94 -17.04
N PHE A 281 -10.27 -6.27 -15.98
CA PHE A 281 -10.86 -5.02 -15.49
C PHE A 281 -10.96 -3.97 -16.61
N TYR A 282 -9.87 -3.69 -17.32
CA TYR A 282 -9.88 -2.69 -18.39
C TYR A 282 -10.72 -3.11 -19.61
N LEU A 283 -10.81 -4.41 -19.89
CA LEU A 283 -11.66 -4.91 -20.99
C LEU A 283 -13.16 -4.83 -20.66
N LEU A 284 -13.53 -4.93 -19.38
CA LEU A 284 -14.91 -4.90 -18.92
C LEU A 284 -15.39 -3.50 -18.50
N LEU A 285 -14.46 -2.56 -18.28
CA LEU A 285 -14.79 -1.21 -17.86
C LEU A 285 -15.59 -0.47 -18.93
N ARG A 286 -16.76 0.02 -18.56
CA ARG A 286 -17.63 0.81 -19.45
C ARG A 286 -17.61 2.28 -19.04
N PRO A 287 -17.85 3.21 -20.00
CA PRO A 287 -18.06 4.61 -19.66
C PRO A 287 -19.22 4.77 -18.67
N GLY A 288 -18.95 5.48 -17.56
CA GLY A 288 -19.93 5.70 -16.49
C GLY A 288 -19.89 4.70 -15.33
N ASP A 289 -19.12 3.60 -15.45
CA ASP A 289 -18.92 2.70 -14.30
C ASP A 289 -18.17 3.39 -13.17
N LEU A 290 -18.54 3.04 -11.94
CA LEU A 290 -17.73 3.39 -10.76
C LEU A 290 -16.48 2.53 -10.76
N VAL A 291 -15.38 3.07 -11.29
CA VAL A 291 -14.10 2.41 -11.57
C VAL A 291 -13.64 1.52 -10.39
N VAL A 292 -13.72 2.03 -9.16
CA VAL A 292 -13.28 1.27 -7.99
C VAL A 292 -14.17 0.06 -7.73
N ARG A 293 -15.49 0.20 -7.76
CA ARG A 293 -16.43 -0.90 -7.48
C ARG A 293 -16.39 -2.01 -8.52
N SER A 294 -16.16 -1.66 -9.78
CA SER A 294 -16.03 -2.63 -10.88
C SER A 294 -14.83 -3.57 -10.70
N ALA A 295 -13.81 -3.13 -9.94
CA ALA A 295 -12.64 -3.96 -9.63
C ALA A 295 -12.88 -4.99 -8.52
N TYR A 296 -13.88 -4.82 -7.64
CA TYR A 296 -14.07 -5.64 -6.43
C TYR A 296 -14.09 -7.15 -6.69
N PRO A 297 -14.91 -7.69 -7.59
CA PRO A 297 -14.95 -9.13 -7.84
C PRO A 297 -13.62 -9.68 -8.35
N LEU A 298 -12.93 -8.91 -9.19
CA LEU A 298 -11.65 -9.29 -9.78
C LEU A 298 -10.53 -9.27 -8.73
N VAL A 299 -10.50 -8.26 -7.86
CA VAL A 299 -9.53 -8.17 -6.77
C VAL A 299 -9.74 -9.32 -5.78
N VAL A 300 -10.99 -9.58 -5.35
CA VAL A 300 -11.27 -10.70 -4.45
C VAL A 300 -10.95 -12.03 -5.14
N GLY A 301 -11.43 -12.25 -6.35
CA GLY A 301 -11.33 -13.52 -7.07
C GLY A 301 -9.91 -13.85 -7.54
N LEU A 302 -9.15 -12.85 -8.02
CA LEU A 302 -7.85 -13.08 -8.67
C LEU A 302 -6.63 -12.60 -7.87
N LEU A 303 -6.83 -11.91 -6.73
CA LEU A 303 -5.72 -11.56 -5.84
C LEU A 303 -5.87 -12.22 -4.47
N TYR A 304 -7.01 -12.00 -3.78
CA TYR A 304 -7.20 -12.55 -2.43
C TYR A 304 -7.35 -14.07 -2.42
N LEU A 305 -8.18 -14.65 -3.29
CA LEU A 305 -8.38 -16.11 -3.31
C LEU A 305 -7.11 -16.87 -3.68
N PRO A 306 -6.31 -16.50 -4.71
CA PRO A 306 -5.01 -17.11 -4.95
C PRO A 306 -4.06 -16.98 -3.77
N ALA A 307 -4.02 -15.81 -3.11
CA ALA A 307 -3.20 -15.61 -1.91
C ALA A 307 -3.65 -16.55 -0.77
N LEU A 308 -4.98 -16.74 -0.58
CA LEU A 308 -5.53 -17.70 0.39
C LEU A 308 -5.10 -19.14 0.04
N VAL A 309 -5.22 -19.57 -1.22
CA VAL A 309 -4.79 -20.91 -1.65
C VAL A 309 -3.30 -21.12 -1.37
N ILE A 310 -2.47 -20.12 -1.69
CA ILE A 310 -1.03 -20.17 -1.38
C ILE A 310 -0.81 -20.32 0.12
N LEU A 311 -1.52 -19.54 0.94
CA LEU A 311 -1.42 -19.57 2.40
C LEU A 311 -1.82 -20.95 2.96
N LEU A 312 -2.95 -21.50 2.53
CA LEU A 312 -3.47 -22.78 3.04
C LEU A 312 -2.56 -23.95 2.73
N ARG A 313 -1.81 -23.90 1.61
CA ARG A 313 -0.82 -24.91 1.23
C ARG A 313 0.50 -24.81 2.01
N GLN A 314 0.70 -23.74 2.79
CA GLN A 314 1.90 -23.61 3.62
C GLN A 314 1.82 -24.54 4.84
N PRO A 315 2.93 -25.15 5.28
CA PRO A 315 2.96 -25.92 6.52
C PRO A 315 2.62 -25.03 7.70
N ASN A 316 1.80 -25.54 8.63
CA ASN A 316 1.33 -24.79 9.80
C ASN A 316 2.39 -24.78 10.93
N LYS A 317 3.64 -24.50 10.58
CA LYS A 317 4.71 -24.28 11.56
C LYS A 317 4.83 -22.80 11.80
N PRO A 318 4.84 -22.33 13.07
CA PRO A 318 5.06 -20.93 13.37
C PRO A 318 6.32 -20.44 12.65
N ASP A 319 6.28 -19.20 12.14
CA ASP A 319 7.49 -18.56 11.61
C ASP A 319 8.45 -18.37 12.78
N ASP A 320 9.65 -18.94 12.69
CA ASP A 320 10.66 -18.79 13.73
C ASP A 320 10.85 -17.30 14.05
N THR A 321 10.62 -16.97 15.31
CA THR A 321 10.83 -15.62 15.83
C THR A 321 12.35 -15.38 15.92
N LYS A 322 12.96 -14.95 14.82
CA LYS A 322 14.28 -14.34 14.81
C LYS A 322 14.17 -12.82 14.71
#